data_5e494be74dff9d1d4d03daa7c474007f
#
_entry.id   5e494be74dff9d1d4d03daa7c474007f
#
_cell.length_a   1.000
_cell.length_b   1.000
_cell.length_c   1.000
_cell.angle_alpha   90.00
_cell.angle_beta   90.00
_cell.angle_gamma   90.00
#
_symmetry.space_group_name_H-M   'P 1'
#
loop_
_entity.id
_entity.type
_entity.pdbx_description
1 polymer ?
#
loop_
_entity_poly.entity_id
_entity_poly.type
_entity_poly.pdbx_seq_one_letter_code
_entity_poly.pdbx_strand_id
1 'polypeptide(L)'
;KGGVGKSNIAANLAMIFRRYKKRVLLIDLDLGLANIDILLGLRPEYTLQDVLEGRKQMKDIVLQGPDGIKFVPASSGIEELTSLSEKQKEILFKGFCDLDEELDIVIVDTGAGISSNVLSFVLASNEILLITTPEPTAITDAYAMIKALFRKKKDLNIKLLVNFSNSREEAELTMKKIASVTHRFLNVKVQYLGYLLHDPNIPIATRLQKSFVKEYPNTTATSCLNNMVASFLNSDDGTQSLGVEGYFRRIANETQL
;
A
#
# COMPACT_ATOMS: atom_id res chain seq x y z
N LYS A 1 -8.12 -2.36 10.02
CA LYS A 1 -7.70 -2.13 11.42
C LYS A 1 -6.35 -1.44 11.42
N GLY A 2 -6.15 -0.50 12.34
CA GLY A 2 -4.83 0.05 12.62
C GLY A 2 -3.90 -1.04 13.20
N GLY A 3 -2.59 -0.91 12.99
CA GLY A 3 -1.59 -1.81 13.59
C GLY A 3 -1.46 -3.20 12.96
N VAL A 4 -2.09 -3.50 11.84
CA VAL A 4 -1.90 -4.79 11.15
C VAL A 4 -0.59 -4.88 10.35
N GLY A 5 0.24 -3.84 10.34
CA GLY A 5 1.56 -3.81 9.71
C GLY A 5 1.59 -3.31 8.27
N LYS A 6 0.58 -2.57 7.80
CA LYS A 6 0.50 -2.07 6.41
C LYS A 6 1.75 -1.32 5.97
N SER A 7 2.08 -0.22 6.64
CA SER A 7 3.22 0.64 6.27
C SER A 7 4.56 -0.10 6.32
N ASN A 8 4.74 -0.96 7.34
CA ASN A 8 5.94 -1.80 7.44
C ASN A 8 6.05 -2.76 6.25
N ILE A 9 4.95 -3.41 5.88
CA ILE A 9 4.91 -4.31 4.72
C ILE A 9 5.13 -3.52 3.43
N ALA A 10 4.47 -2.37 3.24
CA ALA A 10 4.64 -1.52 2.05
C ALA A 10 6.09 -1.10 1.85
N ALA A 11 6.75 -0.58 2.89
CA ALA A 11 8.15 -0.18 2.86
C ALA A 11 9.09 -1.35 2.51
N ASN A 12 8.85 -2.53 3.12
CA ASN A 12 9.71 -3.70 2.89
C ASN A 12 9.42 -4.38 1.53
N LEU A 13 8.19 -4.35 1.01
CA LEU A 13 7.89 -4.76 -0.36
C LEU A 13 8.63 -3.88 -1.37
N ALA A 14 8.64 -2.56 -1.17
CA ALA A 14 9.40 -1.63 -2.02
C ALA A 14 10.88 -2.02 -2.08
N MET A 15 11.49 -2.37 -0.94
CA MET A 15 12.88 -2.82 -0.87
C MET A 15 13.10 -4.11 -1.66
N ILE A 16 12.18 -5.07 -1.58
CA ILE A 16 12.32 -6.34 -2.31
C ILE A 16 12.16 -6.11 -3.80
N PHE A 17 11.19 -5.33 -4.27
CA PHE A 17 11.07 -4.97 -5.69
C PHE A 17 12.34 -4.33 -6.23
N ARG A 18 13.03 -3.48 -5.44
CA ARG A 18 14.33 -2.93 -5.81
C ARG A 18 15.42 -4.01 -5.99
N ARG A 19 15.43 -5.07 -5.18
CA ARG A 19 16.34 -6.21 -5.38
C ARG A 19 16.11 -6.91 -6.73
N TYR A 20 14.86 -6.91 -7.21
CA TYR A 20 14.49 -7.37 -8.57
C TYR A 20 14.73 -6.29 -9.65
N LYS A 21 15.51 -5.24 -9.34
CA LYS A 21 15.88 -4.14 -10.26
C LYS A 21 14.67 -3.34 -10.79
N LYS A 22 13.53 -3.40 -10.11
CA LYS A 22 12.37 -2.58 -10.46
C LYS A 22 12.54 -1.15 -9.95
N ARG A 23 12.11 -0.17 -10.76
CA ARG A 23 12.07 1.25 -10.36
C ARG A 23 10.79 1.45 -9.56
N VAL A 24 10.94 1.75 -8.27
CA VAL A 24 9.82 1.76 -7.32
C VAL A 24 9.59 3.16 -6.80
N LEU A 25 8.32 3.59 -6.87
CA LEU A 25 7.79 4.75 -6.15
C LEU A 25 6.95 4.25 -4.98
N LEU A 26 7.26 4.69 -3.78
CA LEU A 26 6.47 4.47 -2.58
C LEU A 26 5.81 5.78 -2.19
N ILE A 27 4.48 5.77 -2.06
CA ILE A 27 3.69 6.95 -1.71
C ILE A 27 3.01 6.67 -0.37
N ASP A 28 3.22 7.53 0.60
CA ASP A 28 2.47 7.49 1.86
C ASP A 28 1.21 8.35 1.70
N LEU A 29 0.04 7.73 1.77
CA LEU A 29 -1.27 8.39 1.77
C LEU A 29 -2.05 8.15 3.07
N ASP A 30 -1.36 7.76 4.15
CA ASP A 30 -1.94 7.84 5.50
C ASP A 30 -1.88 9.29 5.98
N LEU A 31 -2.88 10.06 5.58
CA LEU A 31 -2.96 11.51 5.85
C LEU A 31 -3.06 11.84 7.35
N GLY A 32 -3.40 10.85 8.19
CA GLY A 32 -3.53 11.04 9.64
C GLY A 32 -2.27 10.69 10.42
N LEU A 33 -1.56 9.66 10.01
CA LEU A 33 -0.44 9.07 10.74
C LEU A 33 0.64 8.55 9.80
N ALA A 34 1.20 9.45 8.97
CA ALA A 34 2.33 9.14 8.10
C ALA A 34 3.51 8.60 8.93
N ASN A 35 4.05 7.45 8.55
CA ASN A 35 5.10 6.76 9.30
C ASN A 35 6.18 6.11 8.43
N ILE A 36 6.04 6.13 7.11
CA ILE A 36 6.99 5.46 6.21
C ILE A 36 8.35 6.15 6.23
N ASP A 37 8.38 7.47 6.31
CA ASP A 37 9.61 8.26 6.48
C ASP A 37 10.38 7.80 7.72
N ILE A 38 9.70 7.65 8.86
CA ILE A 38 10.30 7.15 10.10
C ILE A 38 10.82 5.72 9.91
N LEU A 39 10.03 4.83 9.29
CA LEU A 39 10.41 3.43 9.04
C LEU A 39 11.65 3.31 8.16
N LEU A 40 11.86 4.26 7.25
CA LEU A 40 13.00 4.29 6.32
C LEU A 40 14.15 5.18 6.80
N GLY A 41 14.02 5.83 7.98
CA GLY A 41 15.02 6.77 8.50
C GLY A 41 15.17 8.02 7.64
N LEU A 42 14.12 8.42 6.94
CA LEU A 42 14.08 9.61 6.09
C LEU A 42 13.60 10.83 6.89
N ARG A 43 13.98 12.01 6.45
CA ARG A 43 13.55 13.29 7.04
C ARG A 43 13.07 14.20 5.92
N PRO A 44 11.77 14.19 5.60
CA PRO A 44 11.19 15.07 4.61
C PRO A 44 11.34 16.53 5.03
N GLU A 45 11.88 17.37 4.14
CA GLU A 45 11.87 18.83 4.31
C GLU A 45 10.58 19.42 3.77
N TYR A 46 10.06 18.80 2.69
CA TYR A 46 8.83 19.20 2.01
C TYR A 46 7.92 18.00 1.82
N THR A 47 6.62 18.27 1.71
CA THR A 47 5.57 17.26 1.61
C THR A 47 4.59 17.56 0.47
N LEU A 48 3.62 16.68 0.25
CA LEU A 48 2.52 16.93 -0.70
C LEU A 48 1.79 18.25 -0.44
N GLN A 49 1.75 18.75 0.81
CA GLN A 49 1.15 20.03 1.12
C GLN A 49 1.88 21.20 0.45
N ASP A 50 3.22 21.15 0.41
CA ASP A 50 4.02 22.20 -0.24
C ASP A 50 3.74 22.25 -1.75
N VAL A 51 3.46 21.10 -2.35
CA VAL A 51 3.05 21.02 -3.76
C VAL A 51 1.66 21.59 -3.96
N LEU A 52 0.69 21.23 -3.12
CA LEU A 52 -0.69 21.73 -3.19
C LEU A 52 -0.80 23.25 -2.97
N GLU A 53 0.06 23.80 -2.14
CA GLU A 53 0.16 25.24 -1.89
C GLU A 53 1.02 25.98 -2.92
N GLY A 54 1.60 25.28 -3.90
CA GLY A 54 2.41 25.84 -4.98
C GLY A 54 3.81 26.31 -4.54
N ARG A 55 4.26 25.92 -3.35
CA ARG A 55 5.60 26.27 -2.84
C ARG A 55 6.70 25.42 -3.48
N LYS A 56 6.36 24.18 -3.87
CA LYS A 56 7.30 23.20 -4.44
C LYS A 56 6.66 22.47 -5.61
N GLN A 57 7.49 21.89 -6.47
CA GLN A 57 7.06 20.94 -7.50
C GLN A 57 7.14 19.51 -6.95
N MET A 58 6.43 18.57 -7.55
CA MET A 58 6.42 17.16 -7.12
C MET A 58 7.84 16.57 -7.07
N LYS A 59 8.67 16.85 -8.06
CA LYS A 59 10.07 16.40 -8.11
C LYS A 59 10.93 16.89 -6.95
N ASP A 60 10.57 18.04 -6.35
CA ASP A 60 11.36 18.66 -5.27
C ASP A 60 11.09 17.99 -3.93
N ILE A 61 9.95 17.29 -3.79
CA ILE A 61 9.55 16.58 -2.57
C ILE A 61 9.87 15.09 -2.59
N VAL A 62 10.22 14.53 -3.78
CA VAL A 62 10.58 13.12 -3.90
C VAL A 62 11.92 12.87 -3.22
N LEU A 63 11.92 12.02 -2.20
CA LEU A 63 13.11 11.60 -1.50
C LEU A 63 13.70 10.34 -2.11
N GLN A 64 15.04 10.25 -2.08
CA GLN A 64 15.75 9.01 -2.37
C GLN A 64 15.87 8.20 -1.07
N GLY A 65 15.08 7.14 -0.98
CA GLY A 65 15.14 6.19 0.12
C GLY A 65 16.24 5.14 -0.06
N PRO A 66 16.33 4.20 0.87
CA PRO A 66 17.30 3.10 0.81
C PRO A 66 17.20 2.33 -0.52
N ASP A 67 18.35 1.88 -1.04
CA ASP A 67 18.48 1.09 -2.28
C ASP A 67 17.84 1.75 -3.52
N GLY A 68 17.67 3.09 -3.48
CA GLY A 68 17.14 3.88 -4.59
C GLY A 68 15.62 3.81 -4.77
N ILE A 69 14.86 3.55 -3.72
CA ILE A 69 13.41 3.75 -3.70
C ILE A 69 13.14 5.25 -3.83
N LYS A 70 12.27 5.64 -4.75
CA LYS A 70 11.68 6.98 -4.74
C LYS A 70 10.54 7.00 -3.71
N PHE A 71 10.51 8.00 -2.84
CA PHE A 71 9.50 8.11 -1.79
C PHE A 71 8.84 9.49 -1.83
N VAL A 72 7.50 9.52 -1.83
CA VAL A 72 6.70 10.73 -1.69
C VAL A 72 6.10 10.75 -0.29
N PRO A 73 6.51 11.70 0.55
CA PRO A 73 6.01 11.80 1.92
C PRO A 73 4.59 12.36 1.95
N ALA A 74 3.75 11.77 2.80
CA ALA A 74 2.44 12.31 3.12
C ALA A 74 2.53 13.69 3.78
N SER A 75 1.40 14.35 3.83
CA SER A 75 1.24 15.56 4.61
C SER A 75 0.21 15.33 5.71
N SER A 76 0.61 15.51 6.94
CA SER A 76 -0.29 15.50 8.10
C SER A 76 -1.30 16.67 8.13
N GLY A 77 -1.22 17.59 7.17
CA GLY A 77 -2.12 18.74 7.05
C GLY A 77 -3.22 18.61 5.98
N ILE A 78 -3.22 17.53 5.20
CA ILE A 78 -4.29 17.28 4.23
C ILE A 78 -5.35 16.40 4.91
N GLU A 79 -6.39 17.02 5.46
CA GLU A 79 -7.45 16.29 6.15
C GLU A 79 -8.21 15.36 5.20
N GLU A 80 -8.42 15.77 3.93
CA GLU A 80 -9.10 14.94 2.92
C GLU A 80 -8.67 15.31 1.49
N LEU A 81 -8.23 14.33 0.69
CA LEU A 81 -8.05 14.53 -0.76
C LEU A 81 -9.38 14.76 -1.49
N THR A 82 -10.49 14.29 -0.94
CA THR A 82 -11.84 14.57 -1.45
C THR A 82 -12.25 16.03 -1.25
N SER A 83 -11.62 16.75 -0.33
CA SER A 83 -11.84 18.17 -0.09
C SER A 83 -10.96 19.09 -0.97
N LEU A 84 -10.06 18.50 -1.77
CA LEU A 84 -9.22 19.28 -2.66
C LEU A 84 -10.05 19.95 -3.77
N SER A 85 -9.76 21.21 -4.02
CA SER A 85 -10.29 21.92 -5.18
C SER A 85 -9.83 21.24 -6.49
N GLU A 86 -10.57 21.43 -7.57
CA GLU A 86 -10.19 20.87 -8.88
C GLU A 86 -8.79 21.33 -9.31
N LYS A 87 -8.42 22.56 -8.99
CA LYS A 87 -7.07 23.07 -9.25
C LYS A 87 -5.99 22.30 -8.48
N GLN A 88 -6.24 21.96 -7.22
CA GLN A 88 -5.30 21.19 -6.40
C GLN A 88 -5.17 19.75 -6.90
N LYS A 89 -6.28 19.13 -7.32
CA LYS A 89 -6.26 17.80 -7.95
C LYS A 89 -5.44 17.82 -9.24
N GLU A 90 -5.61 18.85 -10.06
CA GLU A 90 -4.85 19.03 -11.30
C GLU A 90 -3.34 19.19 -11.05
N ILE A 91 -2.97 19.97 -10.01
CA ILE A 91 -1.57 20.13 -9.59
C ILE A 91 -0.95 18.79 -9.20
N LEU A 92 -1.65 17.99 -8.36
CA LEU A 92 -1.17 16.66 -7.96
C LEU A 92 -1.05 15.73 -9.17
N PHE A 93 -2.11 15.68 -9.99
CA PHE A 93 -2.14 14.86 -11.19
C PHE A 93 -0.96 15.15 -12.10
N LYS A 94 -0.75 16.43 -12.47
CA LYS A 94 0.37 16.85 -13.31
C LYS A 94 1.71 16.50 -12.67
N GLY A 95 1.86 16.78 -11.37
CA GLY A 95 3.10 16.49 -10.65
C GLY A 95 3.44 14.99 -10.63
N PHE A 96 2.44 14.13 -10.49
CA PHE A 96 2.66 12.68 -10.55
C PHE A 96 2.92 12.17 -11.96
N CYS A 97 2.28 12.75 -12.99
CA CYS A 97 2.57 12.43 -14.39
C CYS A 97 4.05 12.71 -14.74
N ASP A 98 4.60 13.81 -14.22
CA ASP A 98 6.00 14.18 -14.44
C ASP A 98 7.00 13.17 -13.82
N LEU A 99 6.53 12.27 -12.92
CA LEU A 99 7.34 11.21 -12.31
C LEU A 99 7.24 9.85 -13.02
N ASP A 100 6.26 9.68 -13.93
CA ASP A 100 5.85 8.37 -14.45
C ASP A 100 6.81 7.75 -15.48
N GLU A 101 7.60 8.56 -16.19
CA GLU A 101 8.42 8.11 -17.33
C GLU A 101 9.46 7.02 -17.02
N GLU A 102 9.66 6.72 -15.72
CA GLU A 102 10.70 5.78 -15.29
C GLU A 102 10.25 4.77 -14.23
N LEU A 103 8.97 4.54 -13.99
CA LEU A 103 8.51 3.70 -12.90
C LEU A 103 7.99 2.35 -13.39
N ASP A 104 8.41 1.29 -12.71
CA ASP A 104 7.90 -0.07 -12.96
C ASP A 104 6.80 -0.44 -11.94
N ILE A 105 6.92 0.05 -10.71
CA ILE A 105 6.03 -0.28 -9.59
C ILE A 105 5.71 0.98 -8.79
N VAL A 106 4.43 1.19 -8.51
CA VAL A 106 3.96 2.19 -7.55
C VAL A 106 3.29 1.48 -6.38
N ILE A 107 3.78 1.72 -5.18
CA ILE A 107 3.18 1.20 -3.94
C ILE A 107 2.55 2.38 -3.22
N VAL A 108 1.27 2.27 -2.93
CA VAL A 108 0.51 3.28 -2.19
C VAL A 108 0.14 2.71 -0.83
N ASP A 109 0.69 3.27 0.23
CA ASP A 109 0.26 2.96 1.59
C ASP A 109 -0.90 3.85 1.99
N THR A 110 -1.94 3.26 2.54
CA THR A 110 -3.16 3.97 2.91
C THR A 110 -3.44 3.87 4.40
N GLY A 111 -4.13 4.85 4.94
CA GLY A 111 -4.65 4.80 6.30
C GLY A 111 -5.54 3.58 6.56
N ALA A 112 -5.84 3.36 7.83
CA ALA A 112 -6.78 2.34 8.26
C ALA A 112 -8.24 2.81 8.08
N GLY A 113 -9.17 1.84 7.94
CA GLY A 113 -10.61 2.13 7.89
C GLY A 113 -11.16 2.16 6.47
N ILE A 114 -12.42 2.60 6.37
CA ILE A 114 -13.25 2.61 5.16
C ILE A 114 -13.73 4.02 4.81
N SER A 115 -12.94 5.05 5.14
CA SER A 115 -13.26 6.42 4.76
C SER A 115 -13.31 6.56 3.22
N SER A 116 -14.01 7.58 2.75
CA SER A 116 -14.11 7.86 1.31
C SER A 116 -12.74 7.97 0.64
N ASN A 117 -11.79 8.63 1.30
CA ASN A 117 -10.43 8.78 0.82
C ASN A 117 -9.72 7.44 0.64
N VAL A 118 -9.73 6.60 1.69
CA VAL A 118 -9.11 5.27 1.63
C VAL A 118 -9.74 4.44 0.51
N LEU A 119 -11.07 4.46 0.39
CA LEU A 119 -11.75 3.71 -0.67
C LEU A 119 -11.38 4.21 -2.06
N SER A 120 -11.31 5.53 -2.28
CA SER A 120 -10.94 6.11 -3.58
C SER A 120 -9.52 5.71 -3.98
N PHE A 121 -8.56 5.77 -3.06
CA PHE A 121 -7.18 5.34 -3.33
C PHE A 121 -7.10 3.86 -3.67
N VAL A 122 -7.80 3.03 -2.92
CA VAL A 122 -7.79 1.58 -3.13
C VAL A 122 -8.46 1.21 -4.45
N LEU A 123 -9.59 1.84 -4.80
CA LEU A 123 -10.34 1.56 -6.03
C LEU A 123 -9.60 2.01 -7.30
N ALA A 124 -8.77 3.03 -7.20
CA ALA A 124 -7.96 3.51 -8.31
C ALA A 124 -6.79 2.56 -8.66
N SER A 125 -6.35 1.73 -7.72
CA SER A 125 -5.24 0.81 -7.94
C SER A 125 -5.59 -0.34 -8.89
N ASN A 126 -4.57 -0.91 -9.53
CA ASN A 126 -4.70 -2.11 -10.36
C ASN A 126 -4.85 -3.36 -9.50
N GLU A 127 -4.12 -3.39 -8.40
CA GLU A 127 -4.12 -4.48 -7.45
C GLU A 127 -4.30 -3.97 -6.02
N ILE A 128 -5.05 -4.71 -5.24
CA ILE A 128 -5.32 -4.39 -3.84
C ILE A 128 -4.67 -5.43 -2.97
N LEU A 129 -3.68 -5.03 -2.16
CA LEU A 129 -3.11 -5.88 -1.13
C LEU A 129 -3.84 -5.60 0.20
N LEU A 130 -4.73 -6.50 0.57
CA LEU A 130 -5.44 -6.43 1.83
C LEU A 130 -4.66 -7.18 2.90
N ILE A 131 -4.28 -6.47 3.97
CA ILE A 131 -3.52 -7.04 5.08
C ILE A 131 -4.44 -7.22 6.28
N THR A 132 -4.40 -8.41 6.87
CA THR A 132 -5.14 -8.76 8.09
C THR A 132 -4.25 -9.54 9.05
N THR A 133 -4.78 -9.86 10.23
CA THR A 133 -4.13 -10.72 11.23
C THR A 133 -5.13 -11.81 11.67
N PRO A 134 -4.70 -12.88 12.39
CA PRO A 134 -5.61 -13.89 12.93
C PRO A 134 -6.61 -13.36 13.96
N GLU A 135 -6.46 -12.13 14.45
CA GLU A 135 -7.35 -11.53 15.42
C GLU A 135 -8.79 -11.39 14.86
N PRO A 136 -9.83 -11.77 15.64
CA PRO A 136 -11.22 -11.68 15.18
C PRO A 136 -11.64 -10.29 14.69
N THR A 137 -11.17 -9.23 15.35
CA THR A 137 -11.46 -7.84 14.96
C THR A 137 -10.84 -7.48 13.62
N ALA A 138 -9.60 -7.92 13.35
CA ALA A 138 -8.94 -7.68 12.08
C ALA A 138 -9.62 -8.45 10.92
N ILE A 139 -10.11 -9.66 11.17
CA ILE A 139 -10.88 -10.47 10.21
C ILE A 139 -12.20 -9.73 9.86
N THR A 140 -12.89 -9.20 10.87
CA THR A 140 -14.14 -8.44 10.68
C THR A 140 -13.89 -7.18 9.86
N ASP A 141 -12.81 -6.43 10.16
CA ASP A 141 -12.45 -5.22 9.43
C ASP A 141 -12.04 -5.52 7.99
N ALA A 142 -11.32 -6.63 7.75
CA ALA A 142 -11.00 -7.09 6.40
C ALA A 142 -12.27 -7.39 5.59
N TYR A 143 -13.24 -8.10 6.18
CA TYR A 143 -14.53 -8.33 5.54
C TYR A 143 -15.30 -7.04 5.27
N ALA A 144 -15.32 -6.09 6.22
CA ALA A 144 -15.96 -4.79 6.04
C ALA A 144 -15.33 -3.99 4.88
N MET A 145 -14.00 -4.00 4.77
CA MET A 145 -13.28 -3.39 3.66
C MET A 145 -13.67 -4.02 2.32
N ILE A 146 -13.61 -5.35 2.19
CA ILE A 146 -14.01 -6.07 0.96
C ILE A 146 -15.44 -5.73 0.58
N LYS A 147 -16.36 -5.71 1.55
CA LYS A 147 -17.78 -5.36 1.34
C LYS A 147 -17.94 -3.92 0.84
N ALA A 148 -17.20 -2.97 1.43
CA ALA A 148 -17.26 -1.56 1.04
C ALA A 148 -16.74 -1.35 -0.39
N LEU A 149 -15.61 -1.97 -0.73
CA LEU A 149 -15.03 -1.94 -2.07
C LEU A 149 -15.96 -2.55 -3.11
N PHE A 150 -16.49 -3.73 -2.83
CA PHE A 150 -17.37 -4.46 -3.73
C PHE A 150 -18.71 -3.76 -3.99
N ARG A 151 -19.20 -2.94 -3.07
CA ARG A 151 -20.38 -2.10 -3.29
C ARG A 151 -20.13 -1.03 -4.35
N LYS A 152 -18.91 -0.51 -4.44
CA LYS A 152 -18.52 0.52 -5.40
C LYS A 152 -18.08 -0.06 -6.75
N LYS A 153 -17.33 -1.15 -6.75
CA LYS A 153 -16.81 -1.79 -7.96
C LYS A 153 -16.89 -3.30 -7.84
N LYS A 154 -17.38 -3.99 -8.88
CA LYS A 154 -17.60 -5.45 -8.85
C LYS A 154 -16.37 -6.24 -9.30
N ASP A 155 -15.56 -5.66 -10.16
CA ASP A 155 -14.36 -6.30 -10.69
C ASP A 155 -13.13 -5.73 -9.97
N LEU A 156 -12.70 -6.46 -8.94
CA LEU A 156 -11.57 -6.07 -8.09
C LEU A 156 -10.60 -7.23 -7.94
N ASN A 157 -9.32 -6.94 -8.15
CA ASN A 157 -8.24 -7.88 -7.88
C ASN A 157 -7.75 -7.69 -6.43
N ILE A 158 -8.32 -8.47 -5.51
CA ILE A 158 -7.98 -8.39 -4.08
C ILE A 158 -7.11 -9.59 -3.72
N LYS A 159 -5.87 -9.29 -3.31
CA LYS A 159 -4.90 -10.24 -2.79
C LYS A 159 -4.83 -10.11 -1.27
N LEU A 160 -4.99 -11.20 -0.53
CA LEU A 160 -4.99 -11.22 0.93
C LEU A 160 -3.66 -11.71 1.48
N LEU A 161 -3.11 -10.93 2.40
CA LEU A 161 -1.95 -11.26 3.22
C LEU A 161 -2.36 -11.38 4.68
N VAL A 162 -2.02 -12.50 5.31
CA VAL A 162 -2.23 -12.69 6.76
C VAL A 162 -0.92 -12.45 7.49
N ASN A 163 -0.85 -11.36 8.27
CA ASN A 163 0.32 -10.97 9.05
C ASN A 163 0.20 -11.41 10.52
N PHE A 164 1.31 -11.45 11.24
CA PHE A 164 1.40 -11.82 12.66
C PHE A 164 0.80 -13.19 12.99
N SER A 165 0.93 -14.15 12.09
CA SER A 165 0.51 -15.53 12.36
C SER A 165 1.59 -16.27 13.18
N ASN A 166 1.15 -17.12 14.10
CA ASN A 166 2.07 -17.98 14.86
C ASN A 166 2.47 -19.22 14.07
N SER A 167 1.64 -19.64 13.12
CA SER A 167 1.94 -20.77 12.23
C SER A 167 1.29 -20.59 10.85
N ARG A 168 1.71 -21.42 9.91
CA ARG A 168 1.10 -21.53 8.59
C ARG A 168 -0.36 -21.93 8.66
N GLU A 169 -0.67 -22.89 9.52
CA GLU A 169 -2.02 -23.42 9.72
C GLU A 169 -2.98 -22.34 10.20
N GLU A 170 -2.53 -21.50 11.15
CA GLU A 170 -3.30 -20.35 11.65
C GLU A 170 -3.59 -19.35 10.54
N ALA A 171 -2.60 -19.05 9.69
CA ALA A 171 -2.77 -18.16 8.55
C ALA A 171 -3.76 -18.71 7.53
N GLU A 172 -3.66 -20.01 7.20
CA GLU A 172 -4.57 -20.68 6.28
C GLU A 172 -6.01 -20.74 6.81
N LEU A 173 -6.18 -20.97 8.11
CA LEU A 173 -7.50 -20.93 8.76
C LEU A 173 -8.11 -19.52 8.69
N THR A 174 -7.30 -18.50 8.91
CA THR A 174 -7.73 -17.10 8.81
C THR A 174 -8.17 -16.78 7.39
N MET A 175 -7.39 -17.17 6.38
CA MET A 175 -7.76 -17.03 4.99
C MET A 175 -9.07 -17.74 4.66
N LYS A 176 -9.23 -19.01 5.07
CA LYS A 176 -10.45 -19.81 4.83
C LYS A 176 -11.69 -19.13 5.43
N LYS A 177 -11.59 -18.54 6.63
CA LYS A 177 -12.67 -17.79 7.25
C LYS A 177 -13.10 -16.60 6.38
N ILE A 178 -12.15 -15.76 5.96
CA ILE A 178 -12.43 -14.59 5.12
C ILE A 178 -12.99 -15.03 3.76
N ALA A 179 -12.37 -15.99 3.10
CA ALA A 179 -12.81 -16.49 1.80
C ALA A 179 -14.23 -17.08 1.86
N SER A 180 -14.56 -17.85 2.91
CA SER A 180 -15.89 -18.43 3.09
C SER A 180 -16.96 -17.34 3.24
N VAL A 181 -16.70 -16.33 4.08
CA VAL A 181 -17.67 -15.26 4.34
C VAL A 181 -17.83 -14.36 3.10
N THR A 182 -16.75 -14.00 2.43
CA THR A 182 -16.81 -13.16 1.21
C THR A 182 -17.48 -13.90 0.06
N HIS A 183 -17.21 -15.17 -0.13
CA HIS A 183 -17.89 -15.98 -1.15
C HIS A 183 -19.39 -16.11 -0.84
N ARG A 184 -19.75 -16.48 0.41
CA ARG A 184 -21.14 -16.72 0.82
C ARG A 184 -22.03 -15.49 0.71
N PHE A 185 -21.53 -14.31 1.12
CA PHE A 185 -22.36 -13.11 1.26
C PHE A 185 -22.17 -12.08 0.15
N LEU A 186 -21.04 -12.12 -0.56
CA LEU A 186 -20.71 -11.13 -1.57
C LEU A 186 -20.48 -11.76 -2.96
N ASN A 187 -20.34 -13.08 -3.04
CA ASN A 187 -19.90 -13.81 -4.23
C ASN A 187 -18.56 -13.30 -4.79
N VAL A 188 -17.65 -12.89 -3.89
CA VAL A 188 -16.32 -12.37 -4.22
C VAL A 188 -15.27 -13.44 -3.93
N LYS A 189 -14.38 -13.66 -4.88
CA LYS A 189 -13.16 -14.46 -4.67
C LYS A 189 -12.04 -13.52 -4.24
N VAL A 190 -11.41 -13.87 -3.11
CA VAL A 190 -10.20 -13.20 -2.62
C VAL A 190 -9.02 -14.14 -2.85
N GLN A 191 -7.99 -13.65 -3.53
CA GLN A 191 -6.79 -14.44 -3.79
C GLN A 191 -5.90 -14.46 -2.55
N TYR A 192 -5.49 -15.64 -2.11
CA TYR A 192 -4.49 -15.76 -1.05
C TYR A 192 -3.09 -15.52 -1.61
N LEU A 193 -2.45 -14.46 -1.16
CA LEU A 193 -1.09 -14.13 -1.58
C LEU A 193 -0.05 -14.82 -0.69
N GLY A 194 -0.33 -14.92 0.62
CA GLY A 194 0.59 -15.53 1.56
C GLY A 194 0.39 -15.06 3.00
N TYR A 195 1.40 -15.31 3.81
CA TYR A 195 1.39 -14.95 5.22
C TYR A 195 2.77 -14.47 5.68
N LEU A 196 2.79 -13.75 6.79
CA LEU A 196 3.99 -13.45 7.55
C LEU A 196 3.84 -13.99 8.95
N LEU A 197 4.81 -14.79 9.36
CA LEU A 197 4.89 -15.26 10.74
C LEU A 197 5.32 -14.11 11.66
N HIS A 198 4.93 -14.22 12.91
CA HIS A 198 5.44 -13.34 13.95
C HIS A 198 6.97 -13.46 14.00
N ASP A 199 7.67 -12.35 13.77
CA ASP A 199 9.14 -12.31 13.76
C ASP A 199 9.61 -11.21 14.73
N PRO A 200 10.34 -11.55 15.80
CA PRO A 200 10.81 -10.59 16.78
C PRO A 200 11.82 -9.57 16.21
N ASN A 201 12.41 -9.85 15.06
CA ASN A 201 13.34 -8.92 14.39
C ASN A 201 12.63 -7.74 13.75
N ILE A 202 11.34 -7.89 13.36
CA ILE A 202 10.59 -6.79 12.73
C ILE A 202 10.44 -5.58 13.66
N PRO A 203 9.98 -5.71 14.93
CA PRO A 203 9.94 -4.60 15.87
C PRO A 203 11.32 -4.00 16.16
N ILE A 204 12.38 -4.81 16.15
CA ILE A 204 13.77 -4.34 16.35
C ILE A 204 14.18 -3.45 15.19
N ALA A 205 14.01 -3.90 13.93
CA ALA A 205 14.30 -3.12 12.73
C ALA A 205 13.51 -1.80 12.74
N THR A 206 12.22 -1.86 13.10
CA THR A 206 11.36 -0.67 13.20
C THR A 206 11.92 0.36 14.18
N ARG A 207 12.37 -0.06 15.38
CA ARG A 207 12.99 0.85 16.36
C ARG A 207 14.30 1.44 15.86
N LEU A 208 15.04 0.70 15.04
CA LEU A 208 16.26 1.17 14.40
C LEU A 208 16.00 2.05 13.18
N GLN A 209 14.73 2.27 12.80
CA GLN A 209 14.33 3.00 11.59
C GLN A 209 14.97 2.41 10.32
N LYS A 210 14.94 1.10 10.23
CA LYS A 210 15.53 0.33 9.13
C LYS A 210 14.59 -0.73 8.60
N SER A 211 14.70 -1.02 7.32
CA SER A 211 13.98 -2.12 6.69
C SER A 211 14.41 -3.47 7.27
N PHE A 212 13.45 -4.28 7.73
CA PHE A 212 13.77 -5.59 8.29
C PHE A 212 14.30 -6.57 7.24
N VAL A 213 13.84 -6.46 5.99
CA VAL A 213 14.35 -7.31 4.92
C VAL A 213 15.81 -7.03 4.58
N LYS A 214 16.31 -5.83 4.90
CA LYS A 214 17.72 -5.46 4.73
C LYS A 214 18.57 -5.88 5.92
N GLU A 215 18.10 -5.62 7.13
CA GLU A 215 18.82 -5.93 8.38
C GLU A 215 18.81 -7.43 8.69
N TYR A 216 17.72 -8.12 8.37
CA TYR A 216 17.50 -9.54 8.65
C TYR A 216 17.13 -10.34 7.40
N PRO A 217 18.04 -10.45 6.40
CA PRO A 217 17.72 -11.03 5.10
C PRO A 217 17.39 -12.53 5.13
N ASN A 218 17.80 -13.23 6.17
CA ASN A 218 17.68 -14.69 6.28
C ASN A 218 16.51 -15.14 7.16
N THR A 219 15.61 -14.22 7.57
CA THR A 219 14.46 -14.60 8.40
C THR A 219 13.34 -15.19 7.54
N THR A 220 12.45 -15.95 8.19
CA THR A 220 11.26 -16.50 7.55
C THR A 220 10.36 -15.39 7.00
N ALA A 221 10.20 -14.29 7.72
CA ALA A 221 9.41 -13.15 7.27
C ALA A 221 9.97 -12.54 5.98
N THR A 222 11.30 -12.36 5.90
CA THR A 222 11.97 -11.88 4.67
C THR A 222 11.76 -12.86 3.51
N SER A 223 11.90 -14.16 3.76
CA SER A 223 11.68 -15.20 2.74
C SER A 223 10.24 -15.21 2.24
N CYS A 224 9.26 -15.07 3.15
CA CYS A 224 7.84 -14.97 2.78
C CYS A 224 7.58 -13.77 1.86
N LEU A 225 8.08 -12.58 2.19
CA LEU A 225 7.93 -11.41 1.33
C LEU A 225 8.63 -11.56 -0.03
N ASN A 226 9.82 -12.15 -0.06
CA ASN A 226 10.52 -12.44 -1.33
C ASN A 226 9.67 -13.36 -2.23
N ASN A 227 9.09 -14.42 -1.67
CA ASN A 227 8.24 -15.34 -2.42
C ASN A 227 6.97 -14.65 -2.95
N MET A 228 6.39 -13.76 -2.17
CA MET A 228 5.24 -12.95 -2.61
C MET A 228 5.60 -12.06 -3.79
N VAL A 229 6.72 -11.34 -3.72
CA VAL A 229 7.17 -10.48 -4.83
C VAL A 229 7.49 -11.31 -6.07
N ALA A 230 8.14 -12.46 -5.91
CA ALA A 230 8.37 -13.38 -7.02
C ALA A 230 7.06 -13.84 -7.67
N SER A 231 6.03 -14.15 -6.86
CA SER A 231 4.70 -14.49 -7.35
C SER A 231 4.05 -13.33 -8.10
N PHE A 232 4.16 -12.10 -7.60
CA PHE A 232 3.68 -10.90 -8.30
C PHE A 232 4.35 -10.71 -9.67
N LEU A 233 5.65 -10.88 -9.73
CA LEU A 233 6.42 -10.68 -10.96
C LEU A 233 6.20 -11.78 -12.01
N ASN A 234 5.81 -12.99 -11.57
CA ASN A 234 5.53 -14.13 -12.44
C ASN A 234 4.06 -14.22 -12.86
N SER A 235 3.15 -13.54 -12.18
CA SER A 235 1.76 -13.42 -12.59
C SER A 235 1.66 -12.37 -13.69
N ASP A 236 1.86 -12.78 -14.94
CA ASP A 236 1.61 -11.95 -16.13
C ASP A 236 0.10 -11.91 -16.39
N ASP A 237 -0.64 -11.20 -15.52
CA ASP A 237 -2.11 -11.16 -15.56
C ASP A 237 -2.66 -10.30 -16.72
N GLY A 238 -1.82 -9.90 -17.68
CA GLY A 238 -2.24 -9.11 -18.85
C GLY A 238 -2.90 -7.76 -18.50
N THR A 239 -2.87 -7.35 -17.24
CA THR A 239 -3.39 -6.06 -16.80
C THR A 239 -2.50 -4.96 -17.35
N GLN A 240 -3.04 -4.17 -18.28
CA GLN A 240 -2.36 -2.97 -18.76
C GLN A 240 -1.97 -2.11 -17.56
N SER A 241 -0.67 -1.85 -17.43
CA SER A 241 -0.17 -0.89 -16.46
C SER A 241 -0.77 0.47 -16.78
N LEU A 242 -1.48 1.05 -15.85
CA LEU A 242 -2.07 2.38 -16.02
C LEU A 242 -1.08 3.51 -15.78
N GLY A 243 0.09 3.17 -15.28
CA GLY A 243 1.04 4.16 -14.79
C GLY A 243 0.50 4.99 -13.62
N VAL A 244 1.30 5.90 -13.14
CA VAL A 244 0.91 6.84 -12.08
C VAL A 244 -0.20 7.77 -12.57
N GLU A 245 -0.11 8.20 -13.83
CA GLU A 245 -1.12 9.03 -14.47
C GLU A 245 -2.51 8.39 -14.41
N GLY A 246 -2.63 7.16 -14.87
CA GLY A 246 -3.90 6.45 -14.89
C GLY A 246 -4.48 6.22 -13.48
N TYR A 247 -3.63 6.01 -12.48
CA TYR A 247 -4.03 5.88 -11.08
C TYR A 247 -4.69 7.17 -10.57
N PHE A 248 -4.01 8.32 -10.69
CA PHE A 248 -4.56 9.60 -10.21
C PHE A 248 -5.75 10.09 -11.04
N ARG A 249 -5.80 9.78 -12.35
CA ARG A 249 -6.97 10.06 -13.19
C ARG A 249 -8.22 9.31 -12.70
N ARG A 250 -8.07 8.07 -12.25
CA ARG A 250 -9.19 7.32 -11.65
C ARG A 250 -9.65 7.96 -10.35
N ILE A 251 -8.73 8.39 -9.47
CA ILE A 251 -9.09 9.10 -8.23
C ILE A 251 -9.91 10.35 -8.54
N ALA A 252 -9.50 11.15 -9.51
CA ALA A 252 -10.22 12.37 -9.90
C ALA A 252 -11.64 12.07 -10.41
N ASN A 253 -11.82 10.99 -11.20
CA ASN A 253 -13.12 10.61 -11.74
C ASN A 253 -14.07 10.00 -10.70
N GLU A 254 -13.55 9.28 -9.69
CA GLU A 254 -14.39 8.70 -8.63
C GLU A 254 -14.93 9.74 -7.65
N THR A 255 -14.35 10.92 -7.59
CA THR A 255 -14.82 12.03 -6.74
C THR A 255 -16.05 12.75 -7.34
N GLN A 256 -16.48 12.39 -8.54
CA GLN A 256 -17.68 12.97 -9.20
C GLN A 256 -18.94 12.09 -9.06
N LEU A 257 -18.87 10.97 -8.36
CA LEU A 257 -19.97 10.05 -8.05
C LEU A 257 -20.30 10.06 -6.54
#